data_76ceb2946c8452d184b08852c705f0ee
#
_entry.id   76ceb2946c8452d184b08852c705f0ee
#
_cell.length_a   1.000
_cell.length_b   1.000
_cell.length_c   1.000
_cell.angle_alpha   90.00
_cell.angle_beta   90.00
_cell.angle_gamma   90.00
#
_symmetry.space_group_name_H-M   'P 1'
#
loop_
_entity.id
_entity.type
_entity.pdbx_description
1 polymer ?
#
loop_
_entity_poly.entity_id
_entity_poly.type
_entity_poly.pdbx_seq_one_letter_code
_entity_poly.pdbx_strand_id
1 'polypeptide(L)'
;MSAIDQRLGSPYRWGATGPNRFDCSGFVWAIYQATGINFERASAANLFARFEPAPVEEQFKFGTLVFFSGLKHVGVVADEHGFYHASRHHGVIYSEFNDYWLKRIDGFRRVPLNVQIAKK
;
A
#
# COMPACT_ATOMS: atom_id res chain seq x y z
N MET A 1 1.40 -4.26 -12.46
CA MET A 1 2.27 -5.18 -11.72
C MET A 1 3.75 -4.90 -11.85
N SER A 2 4.22 -4.38 -12.99
CA SER A 2 5.66 -4.17 -13.14
C SER A 2 6.24 -3.20 -12.09
N ALA A 3 5.48 -2.20 -11.63
CA ALA A 3 5.96 -1.30 -10.60
C ALA A 3 6.24 -2.03 -9.29
N ILE A 4 5.36 -2.96 -8.92
CA ILE A 4 5.55 -3.78 -7.72
C ILE A 4 6.67 -4.79 -7.95
N ASP A 5 6.66 -5.46 -9.10
CA ASP A 5 7.65 -6.49 -9.42
C ASP A 5 9.06 -5.94 -9.37
N GLN A 6 9.26 -4.73 -9.86
CA GLN A 6 10.57 -4.09 -9.86
C GLN A 6 11.08 -3.80 -8.45
N ARG A 7 10.18 -3.72 -7.49
CA ARG A 7 10.52 -3.36 -6.11
C ARG A 7 10.55 -4.55 -5.16
N LEU A 8 10.10 -5.72 -5.60
CA LEU A 8 10.14 -6.90 -4.76
C LEU A 8 11.57 -7.18 -4.32
N GLY A 9 11.75 -7.47 -3.05
CA GLY A 9 13.06 -7.75 -2.49
C GLY A 9 13.83 -6.52 -2.02
N SER A 10 13.34 -5.29 -2.31
CA SER A 10 14.00 -4.09 -1.83
C SER A 10 13.95 -4.01 -0.31
N PRO A 11 15.05 -3.58 0.35
CA PRO A 11 15.08 -3.52 1.82
C PRO A 11 14.14 -2.47 2.39
N TYR A 12 13.69 -2.71 3.62
CA TYR A 12 12.94 -1.73 4.39
C TYR A 12 13.90 -0.69 4.98
N ARG A 13 13.46 0.58 4.99
CA ARG A 13 14.15 1.62 5.73
C ARG A 13 13.16 2.70 6.11
N TRP A 14 13.09 3.03 7.39
CA TRP A 14 12.19 4.07 7.91
C TRP A 14 12.37 5.38 7.14
N GLY A 15 11.27 5.94 6.70
CA GLY A 15 11.27 7.22 5.97
C GLY A 15 11.66 7.13 4.51
N ALA A 16 12.03 5.93 4.01
CA ALA A 16 12.53 5.80 2.65
C ALA A 16 11.40 5.64 1.64
N THR A 17 11.59 6.23 0.46
CA THR A 17 10.63 6.18 -0.65
C THR A 17 11.22 5.58 -1.91
N GLY A 18 12.37 4.93 -1.80
CA GLY A 18 13.05 4.33 -2.94
C GLY A 18 14.25 5.16 -3.37
N PRO A 19 14.89 4.80 -4.48
CA PRO A 19 14.53 3.66 -5.34
C PRO A 19 14.94 2.30 -4.79
N ASN A 20 15.85 2.24 -3.83
CA ASN A 20 16.42 0.97 -3.38
C ASN A 20 15.92 0.49 -2.02
N ARG A 21 15.28 1.36 -1.24
CA ARG A 21 14.77 1.05 0.09
C ARG A 21 13.45 1.75 0.30
N PHE A 22 12.57 1.13 1.10
CA PHE A 22 11.22 1.66 1.32
C PHE A 22 10.77 1.43 2.75
N ASP A 23 10.02 2.40 3.32
CA ASP A 23 9.16 2.06 4.45
C ASP A 23 7.77 1.72 3.90
N CYS A 24 6.80 1.39 4.78
CA CYS A 24 5.52 0.88 4.32
C CYS A 24 4.74 1.89 3.47
N SER A 25 4.61 3.11 3.94
CA SER A 25 3.88 4.15 3.19
C SER A 25 4.70 4.67 2.02
N GLY A 26 6.03 4.65 2.14
CA GLY A 26 6.92 5.03 1.04
C GLY A 26 6.81 4.08 -0.13
N PHE A 27 6.69 2.79 0.14
CA PHE A 27 6.48 1.80 -0.89
C PHE A 27 5.17 2.06 -1.65
N VAL A 28 4.09 2.29 -0.92
CA VAL A 28 2.79 2.58 -1.52
C VAL A 28 2.88 3.84 -2.39
N TRP A 29 3.47 4.90 -1.84
CA TRP A 29 3.63 6.15 -2.58
C TRP A 29 4.41 5.93 -3.87
N ALA A 30 5.53 5.21 -3.79
CA ALA A 30 6.41 4.99 -4.94
C ALA A 30 5.71 4.20 -6.05
N ILE A 31 4.92 3.19 -5.69
CA ILE A 31 4.20 2.39 -6.67
C ILE A 31 3.22 3.26 -7.45
N TYR A 32 2.45 4.07 -6.75
CA TYR A 32 1.43 4.89 -7.41
C TYR A 32 2.08 6.01 -8.23
N GLN A 33 3.16 6.59 -7.74
CA GLN A 33 3.93 7.56 -8.54
C GLN A 33 4.40 6.93 -9.85
N ALA A 34 4.90 5.70 -9.79
CA ALA A 34 5.40 5.01 -10.98
C ALA A 34 4.29 4.74 -11.99
N THR A 35 3.05 4.65 -11.55
CA THR A 35 1.91 4.42 -12.44
C THR A 35 1.21 5.70 -12.84
N GLY A 36 1.75 6.85 -12.47
CA GLY A 36 1.21 8.14 -12.86
C GLY A 36 0.14 8.70 -11.93
N ILE A 37 -0.10 8.06 -10.80
CA ILE A 37 -1.10 8.51 -9.83
C ILE A 37 -0.36 9.23 -8.71
N ASN A 38 -0.57 10.54 -8.62
CA ASN A 38 0.17 11.39 -7.68
C ASN A 38 -0.66 11.71 -6.46
N PHE A 39 -0.05 11.54 -5.28
CA PHE A 39 -0.61 12.08 -4.05
C PHE A 39 0.56 12.47 -3.15
N GLU A 40 0.25 13.29 -2.17
CA GLU A 40 1.27 13.82 -1.29
C GLU A 40 1.82 12.73 -0.37
N ARG A 41 3.13 12.71 -0.23
CA ARG A 41 3.81 11.77 0.65
C ARG A 41 3.27 11.91 2.08
N ALA A 42 2.93 10.79 2.71
CA ALA A 42 2.34 10.80 4.05
C ALA A 42 2.59 9.47 4.76
N SER A 43 2.41 9.48 6.08
CA SER A 43 2.47 8.25 6.87
C SER A 43 1.24 7.39 6.62
N ALA A 44 1.31 6.13 7.07
CA ALA A 44 0.15 5.23 6.94
C ALA A 44 -1.09 5.84 7.62
N ALA A 45 -0.94 6.37 8.83
CA ALA A 45 -2.08 6.95 9.54
C ALA A 45 -2.68 8.13 8.79
N ASN A 46 -1.84 8.98 8.19
CA ASN A 46 -2.33 10.13 7.43
C ASN A 46 -3.01 9.71 6.14
N LEU A 47 -2.50 8.68 5.46
CA LEU A 47 -3.17 8.16 4.28
C LEU A 47 -4.54 7.60 4.63
N PHE A 48 -4.64 6.89 5.74
CA PHE A 48 -5.92 6.35 6.20
C PHE A 48 -6.93 7.46 6.46
N ALA A 49 -6.50 8.55 7.07
CA ALA A 49 -7.36 9.69 7.37
C ALA A 49 -7.76 10.46 6.11
N ARG A 50 -6.87 10.50 5.13
CA ARG A 50 -7.05 11.33 3.93
C ARG A 50 -7.87 10.64 2.84
N PHE A 51 -7.67 9.34 2.64
CA PHE A 51 -8.33 8.62 1.56
C PHE A 51 -9.70 8.11 2.00
N GLU A 52 -10.56 7.83 1.03
CA GLU A 52 -11.91 7.35 1.29
C GLU A 52 -11.91 5.87 1.61
N PRO A 53 -12.83 5.42 2.49
CA PRO A 53 -12.99 3.98 2.73
C PRO A 53 -13.31 3.24 1.45
N ALA A 54 -12.74 2.06 1.28
CA ALA A 54 -13.06 1.22 0.14
C ALA A 54 -14.40 0.54 0.39
N PRO A 55 -15.32 0.54 -0.59
CA PRO A 55 -16.55 -0.23 -0.46
C PRO A 55 -16.24 -1.71 -0.26
N VAL A 56 -17.15 -2.43 0.38
CA VAL A 56 -16.93 -3.85 0.68
C VAL A 56 -16.49 -4.64 -0.54
N GLU A 57 -17.14 -4.39 -1.68
CA GLU A 57 -16.84 -5.13 -2.90
C GLU A 57 -15.48 -4.79 -3.50
N GLU A 58 -14.82 -3.73 -3.03
CA GLU A 58 -13.50 -3.34 -3.52
C GLU A 58 -12.36 -3.67 -2.56
N GLN A 59 -12.68 -4.10 -1.36
CA GLN A 59 -11.65 -4.23 -0.31
C GLN A 59 -10.52 -5.18 -0.70
N PHE A 60 -10.82 -6.24 -1.42
CA PHE A 60 -9.81 -7.23 -1.79
C PHE A 60 -9.47 -7.19 -3.27
N LYS A 61 -9.70 -6.06 -3.92
CA LYS A 61 -9.30 -5.88 -5.31
C LYS A 61 -7.89 -5.28 -5.38
N PHE A 62 -7.20 -5.59 -6.45
CA PHE A 62 -5.85 -5.07 -6.67
C PHE A 62 -5.81 -3.55 -6.56
N GLY A 63 -4.85 -3.05 -5.82
CA GLY A 63 -4.62 -1.62 -5.69
C GLY A 63 -5.28 -0.96 -4.49
N THR A 64 -6.24 -1.62 -3.85
CA THR A 64 -6.81 -1.12 -2.60
C THR A 64 -5.73 -1.13 -1.53
N LEU A 65 -5.72 -0.12 -0.67
CA LEU A 65 -4.78 -0.08 0.45
C LEU A 65 -5.39 -0.76 1.65
N VAL A 66 -4.61 -1.61 2.31
CA VAL A 66 -5.02 -2.30 3.53
C VAL A 66 -4.12 -1.83 4.67
N PHE A 67 -4.74 -1.49 5.82
CA PHE A 67 -4.05 -0.91 6.96
C PHE A 67 -4.11 -1.83 8.16
N PHE A 68 -3.02 -1.89 8.90
CA PHE A 68 -2.84 -2.85 9.99
C PHE A 68 -2.26 -2.20 11.25
N SER A 69 -2.43 -2.89 12.36
CA SER A 69 -1.64 -2.69 13.58
C SER A 69 -1.76 -1.28 14.14
N GLY A 70 -2.98 -0.77 14.22
CA GLY A 70 -3.21 0.57 14.74
C GLY A 70 -2.77 1.66 13.79
N LEU A 71 -2.90 1.41 12.48
CA LEU A 71 -2.52 2.33 11.40
C LEU A 71 -1.01 2.56 11.33
N LYS A 72 -0.24 1.61 11.83
CA LYS A 72 1.23 1.71 11.77
C LYS A 72 1.81 1.04 10.53
N HIS A 73 0.97 0.32 9.79
CA HIS A 73 1.43 -0.42 8.62
C HIS A 73 0.38 -0.33 7.52
N VAL A 74 0.83 -0.31 6.27
CA VAL A 74 -0.05 -0.27 5.11
C VAL A 74 0.56 -1.11 4.00
N GLY A 75 -0.32 -1.76 3.23
CA GLY A 75 0.09 -2.52 2.06
C GLY A 75 -0.87 -2.31 0.91
N VAL A 76 -0.54 -2.91 -0.23
CA VAL A 76 -1.35 -2.86 -1.44
C VAL A 76 -1.94 -4.23 -1.68
N VAL A 77 -3.27 -4.31 -1.69
CA VAL A 77 -3.97 -5.58 -1.90
C VAL A 77 -3.66 -6.12 -3.30
N ALA A 78 -3.31 -7.40 -3.37
CA ALA A 78 -3.16 -8.10 -4.65
C ALA A 78 -4.50 -8.69 -5.10
N ASP A 79 -5.13 -9.43 -4.19
CA ASP A 79 -6.44 -10.03 -4.38
C ASP A 79 -6.92 -10.53 -3.00
N GLU A 80 -7.91 -11.40 -2.98
CA GLU A 80 -8.44 -11.92 -1.72
C GLU A 80 -7.46 -12.81 -0.97
N HIS A 81 -6.36 -13.21 -1.60
CA HIS A 81 -5.39 -14.11 -0.99
C HIS A 81 -4.23 -13.39 -0.31
N GLY A 82 -3.88 -12.20 -0.75
CA GLY A 82 -2.72 -11.55 -0.17
C GLY A 82 -2.48 -10.12 -0.62
N PHE A 83 -1.38 -9.58 -0.17
CA PHE A 83 -1.04 -8.18 -0.39
C PHE A 83 0.48 -8.00 -0.47
N TYR A 84 0.89 -6.89 -1.06
CA TYR A 84 2.31 -6.50 -1.15
C TYR A 84 2.58 -5.40 -0.14
N HIS A 85 3.73 -5.45 0.50
CA HIS A 85 4.10 -4.42 1.47
C HIS A 85 5.61 -4.39 1.70
N ALA A 86 6.09 -3.30 2.29
CA ALA A 86 7.48 -3.19 2.72
C ALA A 86 7.54 -3.66 4.18
N SER A 87 8.00 -4.88 4.38
CA SER A 87 8.11 -5.49 5.70
C SER A 87 9.39 -5.02 6.37
N ARG A 88 9.31 -4.69 7.65
CA ARG A 88 10.48 -4.25 8.41
C ARG A 88 11.59 -5.30 8.40
N HIS A 89 11.23 -6.57 8.43
CA HIS A 89 12.20 -7.65 8.55
C HIS A 89 12.56 -8.31 7.21
N HIS A 90 11.72 -8.14 6.19
CA HIS A 90 11.88 -8.89 4.94
C HIS A 90 11.95 -7.99 3.70
N GLY A 91 11.81 -6.68 3.86
CA GLY A 91 11.75 -5.78 2.71
C GLY A 91 10.42 -5.88 1.99
N VAL A 92 10.43 -5.54 0.70
CA VAL A 92 9.20 -5.56 -0.10
C VAL A 92 8.87 -7.00 -0.48
N ILE A 93 7.75 -7.50 0.03
CA ILE A 93 7.33 -8.88 -0.18
C ILE A 93 5.83 -8.98 -0.38
N TYR A 94 5.41 -10.15 -0.87
CA TYR A 94 4.01 -10.56 -0.88
C TYR A 94 3.74 -11.37 0.39
N SER A 95 2.63 -11.10 1.06
CA SER A 95 2.21 -11.87 2.23
C SER A 95 0.77 -12.30 2.05
N GLU A 96 0.47 -13.53 2.48
CA GLU A 96 -0.91 -14.02 2.45
C GLU A 96 -1.72 -13.45 3.60
N PHE A 97 -3.03 -13.27 3.36
CA PHE A 97 -3.96 -12.90 4.42
C PHE A 97 -4.21 -14.13 5.29
N ASN A 98 -3.34 -14.33 6.25
CA ASN A 98 -3.47 -15.42 7.23
C ASN A 98 -4.04 -14.87 8.53
N ASP A 99 -4.17 -15.73 9.54
CA ASP A 99 -4.76 -15.32 10.82
C ASP A 99 -3.97 -14.18 11.47
N TYR A 100 -2.65 -14.19 11.34
CA TYR A 100 -1.81 -13.12 11.88
C TYR A 100 -2.23 -11.76 11.32
N TRP A 101 -2.36 -11.66 9.99
CA TRP A 101 -2.68 -10.40 9.34
C TRP A 101 -4.15 -10.04 9.43
N LEU A 102 -5.05 -11.02 9.27
CA LEU A 102 -6.48 -10.75 9.27
C LEU A 102 -6.94 -10.08 10.56
N LYS A 103 -6.45 -10.55 11.70
CA LYS A 103 -6.87 -9.98 12.97
C LYS A 103 -6.25 -8.62 13.26
N ARG A 104 -5.29 -8.19 12.45
CA ARG A 104 -4.64 -6.89 12.60
C ARG A 104 -5.13 -5.83 11.64
N ILE A 105 -6.05 -6.18 10.75
CA ILE A 105 -6.58 -5.22 9.78
C ILE A 105 -7.40 -4.15 10.49
N ASP A 106 -7.05 -2.88 10.22
CA ASP A 106 -7.79 -1.72 10.73
C ASP A 106 -8.83 -1.24 9.72
N GLY A 107 -8.58 -1.43 8.44
CA GLY A 107 -9.50 -1.01 7.40
C GLY A 107 -8.83 -0.95 6.05
N PHE A 108 -9.62 -0.53 5.07
CA PHE A 108 -9.21 -0.44 3.68
C PHE A 108 -9.52 0.95 3.15
N ARG A 109 -8.65 1.46 2.29
CA ARG A 109 -8.87 2.75 1.64
C ARG A 109 -8.66 2.63 0.15
N ARG A 110 -9.39 3.44 -0.61
CA ARG A 110 -9.22 3.49 -2.05
C ARG A 110 -8.34 4.69 -2.40
N VAL A 111 -7.44 4.47 -3.36
CA VAL A 111 -6.59 5.55 -3.85
C VAL A 111 -7.44 6.39 -4.80
N PRO A 112 -7.33 7.73 -4.74
CA PRO A 112 -8.21 8.60 -5.54
C PRO A 112 -7.83 8.63 -7.02
N LEU A 113 -8.22 7.59 -7.75
CA LEU A 113 -7.86 7.44 -9.17
C LEU A 113 -8.53 8.48 -10.06
N ASN A 114 -9.69 8.96 -9.65
CA ASN A 114 -10.43 9.95 -10.43
C ASN A 114 -9.69 11.28 -10.52
N VAL A 115 -8.77 11.56 -9.60
CA VAL A 115 -7.95 12.76 -9.70
C VAL A 115 -7.11 12.70 -10.97
N GLN A 116 -6.57 11.53 -11.26
CA GLN A 116 -5.79 11.31 -12.47
C GLN A 116 -6.63 11.48 -13.72
N ILE A 117 -7.82 10.90 -13.70
CA ILE A 117 -8.74 10.95 -14.84
C ILE A 117 -9.20 12.38 -15.09
N ALA A 118 -9.48 13.13 -14.04
CA ALA A 118 -10.02 14.48 -14.17
C ALA A 118 -9.06 15.43 -14.87
N LYS A 119 -7.81 15.10 -14.94
CA LYS A 119 -6.81 15.96 -15.59
C LYS A 119 -6.72 15.76 -17.09
N LYS A 120 -7.44 14.83 -17.60
CA LYS A 120 -7.46 14.56 -19.02
C LYS A 120 -8.61 15.27 -19.71
#